data_0b72f34b276b6063f5ff917b9a9d7b83
#
_entry.id   0b72f34b276b6063f5ff917b9a9d7b83
#
_cell.length_a   1.000
_cell.length_b   1.000
_cell.length_c   1.000
_cell.angle_alpha   90.00
_cell.angle_beta   90.00
_cell.angle_gamma   90.00
#
_symmetry.space_group_name_H-M   'P 1'
#
loop_
_entity.id
_entity.type
_entity.pdbx_description
1 polymer ?
#
loop_
_entity_poly.entity_id
_entity_poly.type
_entity_poly.pdbx_seq_one_letter_code
_entity_poly.pdbx_strand_id
1 'polypeptide(L)'
;AASDVYKRQVIDNTTSRGRTLRFLFDGTYEQFRIKLNGLGETPLPKYIKRDPVPEDKERYQTIYAKNEGAVAAPTAGLHFSKHLLKKMEIKGVNIAEITLHVGLGTFNPVEVEDLSKHKMDSEELIINQDATEIVNKSIRKKKRICAIGTTVMRGLESSVSSMNTLN
;
A
#
# COMPACT_ATOMS: atom_id res chain seq x y z
N ALA A 1 20.49 -29.77 19.10
CA ALA A 1 19.84 -28.52 18.73
C ALA A 1 20.06 -28.34 17.25
N ALA A 2 19.05 -28.60 16.41
CA ALA A 2 19.10 -28.29 14.99
C ALA A 2 19.13 -26.78 14.86
N SER A 3 20.23 -26.23 14.33
CA SER A 3 20.31 -24.83 13.99
C SER A 3 19.34 -24.59 12.84
N ASP A 4 18.27 -23.85 13.09
CA ASP A 4 17.34 -23.36 12.06
C ASP A 4 18.10 -22.44 11.09
N VAL A 5 18.78 -23.01 10.13
CA VAL A 5 19.54 -22.26 9.14
C VAL A 5 18.59 -21.85 8.02
N TYR A 6 18.00 -20.65 8.17
CA TYR A 6 17.34 -20.01 7.06
C TYR A 6 18.40 -19.50 6.08
N LYS A 7 18.41 -20.06 4.88
CA LYS A 7 19.24 -19.57 3.80
C LYS A 7 18.46 -18.55 2.99
N ARG A 8 19.07 -17.40 2.74
CA ARG A 8 18.58 -16.38 1.81
C ARG A 8 19.54 -16.27 0.64
N GLN A 9 19.00 -16.25 -0.56
CA GLN A 9 19.76 -16.13 -1.78
C GLN A 9 19.23 -14.92 -2.58
N VAL A 10 20.12 -14.06 -3.01
CA VAL A 10 19.79 -13.01 -3.98
C VAL A 10 19.65 -13.69 -5.33
N ILE A 11 18.46 -13.61 -5.94
CA ILE A 11 18.19 -14.22 -7.24
C ILE A 11 18.13 -13.20 -8.37
N ASP A 12 17.88 -11.93 -8.04
CA ASP A 12 17.86 -10.85 -9.03
C ASP A 12 18.18 -9.50 -8.39
N ASN A 13 18.73 -8.59 -9.22
CA ASN A 13 18.95 -7.20 -8.90
C ASN A 13 17.88 -6.38 -9.59
N THR A 14 16.88 -5.90 -8.86
CA THR A 14 15.88 -5.00 -9.45
C THR A 14 16.53 -3.68 -9.87
N THR A 15 15.98 -3.02 -10.89
CA THR A 15 16.48 -1.77 -11.43
C THR A 15 16.46 -0.61 -10.44
N SER A 16 15.66 -0.70 -9.39
CA SER A 16 15.40 0.34 -8.39
C SER A 16 16.16 0.14 -7.06
N ARG A 17 17.42 -0.28 -7.11
CA ARG A 17 18.24 -0.53 -5.91
C ARG A 17 17.72 -1.65 -4.97
N GLY A 18 16.68 -2.37 -5.39
CA GLY A 18 16.15 -3.52 -4.67
C GLY A 18 16.92 -4.81 -4.97
N ARG A 19 16.60 -5.84 -4.22
CA ARG A 19 17.09 -7.21 -4.44
C ARG A 19 15.93 -8.16 -4.27
N THR A 20 15.78 -9.09 -5.20
CA THR A 20 14.85 -10.20 -5.05
C THR A 20 15.54 -11.31 -4.28
N LEU A 21 14.95 -11.68 -3.17
CA LEU A 21 15.48 -12.70 -2.28
C LEU A 21 14.62 -13.97 -2.37
N ARG A 22 15.28 -15.11 -2.49
CA ARG A 22 14.68 -16.42 -2.26
C ARG A 22 15.03 -16.86 -0.84
N PHE A 23 14.01 -17.18 -0.07
CA PHE A 23 14.17 -17.78 1.24
C PHE A 23 14.01 -19.30 1.13
N LEU A 24 15.00 -20.02 1.66
CA LEU A 24 14.94 -21.47 1.86
C LEU A 24 14.72 -21.69 3.34
N PHE A 25 13.67 -22.38 3.68
CA PHE A 25 13.30 -22.62 5.07
C PHE A 25 12.72 -24.03 5.23
N ASP A 26 12.93 -24.60 6.41
CA ASP A 26 12.33 -25.86 6.80
C ASP A 26 11.00 -25.59 7.51
N GLY A 27 10.00 -26.43 7.23
CA GLY A 27 8.67 -26.31 7.82
C GLY A 27 7.64 -25.66 6.92
N THR A 28 6.54 -25.19 7.51
CA THR A 28 5.42 -24.59 6.77
C THR A 28 5.64 -23.11 6.50
N TYR A 29 4.96 -22.59 5.48
CA TYR A 29 4.97 -21.16 5.18
C TYR A 29 4.48 -20.30 6.36
N GLU A 30 3.54 -20.82 7.13
CA GLU A 30 3.03 -20.15 8.36
C GLU A 30 4.13 -19.98 9.41
N GLN A 31 4.91 -21.03 9.66
CA GLN A 31 6.05 -20.96 10.58
C GLN A 31 7.11 -19.97 10.10
N PHE A 32 7.37 -19.93 8.79
CA PHE A 32 8.26 -18.95 8.19
C PHE A 32 7.74 -17.52 8.41
N ARG A 33 6.45 -17.27 8.16
CA ARG A 33 5.82 -15.95 8.40
C ARG A 33 5.94 -15.49 9.85
N ILE A 34 5.68 -16.39 10.82
CA ILE A 34 5.82 -16.07 12.24
C ILE A 34 7.24 -15.61 12.56
N LYS A 35 8.24 -16.32 12.06
CA LYS A 35 9.65 -15.95 12.28
C LYS A 35 10.02 -14.65 11.58
N LEU A 36 9.59 -14.46 10.34
CA LEU A 36 9.83 -13.24 9.59
C LEU A 36 9.20 -12.02 10.29
N ASN A 37 7.98 -12.15 10.78
CA ASN A 37 7.29 -11.11 11.53
C ASN A 37 7.96 -10.80 12.89
N GLY A 38 8.61 -11.78 13.49
CA GLY A 38 9.36 -11.58 14.74
C GLY A 38 10.71 -10.89 14.55
N LEU A 39 11.26 -10.93 13.32
CA LEU A 39 12.52 -10.27 12.96
C LEU A 39 12.33 -8.92 12.29
N GLY A 40 11.14 -8.70 11.73
CA GLY A 40 10.83 -7.51 10.97
C GLY A 40 10.48 -6.32 11.86
N GLU A 41 10.91 -5.15 11.43
CA GLU A 41 10.53 -3.87 12.02
C GLU A 41 9.60 -3.11 11.08
N THR A 42 8.76 -2.23 11.63
CA THR A 42 7.90 -1.38 10.82
C THR A 42 8.73 -0.35 10.06
N PRO A 43 8.69 -0.31 8.72
CA PRO A 43 9.44 0.66 7.95
C PRO A 43 8.81 2.05 8.11
N LEU A 44 9.44 2.91 8.89
CA LEU A 44 9.02 4.30 9.04
C LEU A 44 9.67 5.17 7.95
N PRO A 45 8.95 6.16 7.41
CA PRO A 45 9.51 7.10 6.45
C PRO A 45 10.58 7.99 7.11
N LYS A 46 11.56 8.42 6.32
CA LYS A 46 12.74 9.18 6.80
C LYS A 46 12.44 10.49 7.53
N TYR A 47 11.25 11.06 7.36
CA TYR A 47 10.85 12.27 8.08
C TYR A 47 10.43 12.00 9.54
N ILE A 48 10.17 10.75 9.90
CA ILE A 48 9.99 10.33 11.29
C ILE A 48 11.37 10.02 11.85
N LYS A 49 11.93 11.00 12.57
CA LYS A 49 13.31 10.95 13.06
C LYS A 49 13.41 10.23 14.42
N ARG A 50 13.02 8.98 14.47
CA ARG A 50 13.18 8.09 15.63
C ARG A 50 13.21 6.64 15.17
N ASP A 51 13.71 5.75 16.00
CA ASP A 51 13.64 4.33 15.76
C ASP A 51 12.21 3.81 15.84
N PRO A 52 11.87 2.74 15.08
CA PRO A 52 10.59 2.06 15.20
C PRO A 52 10.38 1.48 16.60
N VAL A 53 9.15 1.55 17.07
CA VAL A 53 8.72 0.88 18.32
C VAL A 53 7.64 -0.15 17.98
N PRO A 54 7.42 -1.18 18.84
CA PRO A 54 6.45 -2.23 18.54
C PRO A 54 5.05 -1.73 18.22
N GLU A 55 4.62 -0.63 18.84
CA GLU A 55 3.32 -0.02 18.62
C GLU A 55 3.15 0.57 17.21
N ASP A 56 4.25 0.86 16.51
CA ASP A 56 4.19 1.40 15.15
C ASP A 56 3.59 0.40 14.16
N LYS A 57 3.68 -0.89 14.45
CA LYS A 57 3.05 -1.93 13.64
C LYS A 57 1.54 -1.71 13.48
N GLU A 58 0.88 -1.25 14.53
CA GLU A 58 -0.54 -0.93 14.52
C GLU A 58 -0.81 0.53 14.18
N ARG A 59 -0.01 1.44 14.74
CA ARG A 59 -0.22 2.89 14.61
C ARG A 59 0.13 3.44 13.23
N TYR A 60 1.13 2.83 12.57
CA TYR A 60 1.53 3.22 11.23
C TYR A 60 0.84 2.35 10.16
N GLN A 61 -0.45 2.07 10.36
CA GLN A 61 -1.32 1.39 9.42
C GLN A 61 -2.74 1.91 9.55
N THR A 62 -3.50 1.86 8.44
CA THR A 62 -4.91 2.24 8.46
C THR A 62 -5.77 1.17 9.11
N ILE A 63 -6.85 1.57 9.76
CA ILE A 63 -7.80 0.64 10.41
C ILE A 63 -8.57 -0.24 9.42
N TYR A 64 -8.49 0.06 8.13
CA TYR A 64 -9.16 -0.67 7.06
C TYR A 64 -8.19 -1.44 6.15
N ALA A 65 -6.91 -1.52 6.50
CA ALA A 65 -5.95 -2.35 5.79
C ALA A 65 -6.34 -3.83 5.88
N LYS A 66 -6.42 -4.52 4.73
CA LYS A 66 -6.84 -5.93 4.63
C LYS A 66 -5.80 -6.79 3.91
N ASN A 67 -5.19 -6.25 2.87
CA ASN A 67 -4.31 -6.99 1.97
C ASN A 67 -2.85 -6.65 2.28
N GLU A 68 -2.05 -7.67 2.58
CA GLU A 68 -0.61 -7.53 2.77
C GLU A 68 0.10 -7.35 1.42
N GLY A 69 1.20 -6.58 1.36
CA GLY A 69 2.00 -6.42 0.14
C GLY A 69 2.56 -5.01 -0.07
N ALA A 70 2.12 -4.02 0.70
CA ALA A 70 2.66 -2.66 0.63
C ALA A 70 3.71 -2.42 1.71
N VAL A 71 4.73 -1.61 1.38
CA VAL A 71 5.75 -1.13 2.33
C VAL A 71 5.31 0.18 2.98
N ALA A 72 4.66 1.07 2.23
CA ALA A 72 4.23 2.38 2.71
C ALA A 72 2.75 2.37 3.07
N ALA A 73 2.41 2.89 4.25
CA ALA A 73 1.02 3.12 4.65
C ALA A 73 0.45 4.39 3.98
N PRO A 74 -0.83 4.40 3.59
CA PRO A 74 -1.49 5.60 3.06
C PRO A 74 -1.79 6.59 4.20
N THR A 75 -0.84 7.48 4.47
CA THR A 75 -0.82 8.34 5.67
C THR A 75 -2.06 9.21 5.85
N ALA A 76 -2.69 9.67 4.78
CA ALA A 76 -3.97 10.36 4.84
C ALA A 76 -5.08 9.50 5.47
N GLY A 77 -5.03 8.19 5.27
CA GLY A 77 -5.96 7.22 5.84
C GLY A 77 -5.82 7.03 7.35
N LEU A 78 -4.67 7.36 7.94
CA LEU A 78 -4.44 7.25 9.38
C LEU A 78 -5.34 8.17 10.20
N HIS A 79 -5.89 9.23 9.58
CA HIS A 79 -6.84 10.13 10.23
C HIS A 79 -8.24 9.53 10.43
N PHE A 80 -8.53 8.38 9.81
CA PHE A 80 -9.83 7.74 9.94
C PHE A 80 -9.87 6.81 11.15
N SER A 81 -10.88 7.01 11.99
CA SER A 81 -11.21 6.10 13.08
C SER A 81 -12.49 5.30 12.75
N LYS A 82 -12.72 4.18 13.44
CA LYS A 82 -13.98 3.41 13.33
C LYS A 82 -15.20 4.29 13.57
N HIS A 83 -15.09 5.20 14.55
CA HIS A 83 -16.16 6.17 14.87
C HIS A 83 -16.43 7.11 13.69
N LEU A 84 -15.37 7.67 13.07
CA LEU A 84 -15.52 8.57 11.92
C LEU A 84 -16.14 7.86 10.73
N LEU A 85 -15.68 6.65 10.39
CA LEU A 85 -16.26 5.86 9.31
C LEU A 85 -17.74 5.58 9.55
N LYS A 86 -18.12 5.20 10.77
CA LYS A 86 -19.53 4.96 11.13
C LYS A 86 -20.38 6.23 11.03
N LYS A 87 -19.84 7.37 11.43
CA LYS A 87 -20.51 8.67 11.30
C LYS A 87 -20.73 9.07 9.85
N MET A 88 -19.77 8.78 8.98
CA MET A 88 -19.88 9.02 7.53
C MET A 88 -20.97 8.13 6.90
N GLU A 89 -20.97 6.84 7.26
CA GLU A 89 -22.00 5.89 6.82
C GLU A 89 -23.42 6.36 7.19
N ILE A 90 -23.63 6.77 8.45
CA ILE A 90 -24.92 7.30 8.93
C ILE A 90 -25.35 8.56 8.13
N LYS A 91 -24.39 9.36 7.68
CA LYS A 91 -24.66 10.52 6.82
C LYS A 91 -24.87 10.16 5.33
N GLY A 92 -24.90 8.88 4.99
CA GLY A 92 -25.12 8.41 3.61
C GLY A 92 -23.92 8.59 2.70
N VAL A 93 -22.70 8.73 3.24
CA VAL A 93 -21.47 8.74 2.44
C VAL A 93 -21.13 7.30 2.07
N ASN A 94 -21.05 7.00 0.78
CA ASN A 94 -20.58 5.72 0.31
C ASN A 94 -19.05 5.66 0.39
N ILE A 95 -18.53 4.54 0.85
CA ILE A 95 -17.10 4.27 0.95
C ILE A 95 -16.76 3.19 -0.07
N ALA A 96 -15.79 3.47 -0.94
CA ALA A 96 -15.23 2.51 -1.89
C ALA A 96 -13.77 2.26 -1.53
N GLU A 97 -13.39 1.00 -1.46
CA GLU A 97 -12.04 0.57 -1.11
C GLU A 97 -11.29 0.11 -2.36
N ILE A 98 -10.06 0.55 -2.51
CA ILE A 98 -9.13 0.06 -3.53
C ILE A 98 -7.86 -0.43 -2.85
N THR A 99 -7.13 -1.34 -3.47
CA THR A 99 -5.84 -1.82 -2.98
C THR A 99 -4.74 -1.38 -3.93
N LEU A 100 -3.71 -0.74 -3.38
CA LEU A 100 -2.47 -0.45 -4.10
C LEU A 100 -1.29 -0.96 -3.27
N HIS A 101 -0.51 -1.86 -3.85
CA HIS A 101 0.71 -2.36 -3.22
C HIS A 101 1.87 -1.40 -3.50
N VAL A 102 2.04 -0.43 -2.61
CA VAL A 102 3.07 0.61 -2.73
C VAL A 102 4.42 0.04 -2.36
N GLY A 103 5.35 0.05 -3.32
CA GLY A 103 6.70 -0.46 -3.18
C GLY A 103 7.68 0.51 -2.50
N LEU A 104 8.93 0.06 -2.38
CA LEU A 104 10.03 0.85 -1.79
C LEU A 104 10.36 2.12 -2.58
N GLY A 105 10.03 2.17 -3.87
CA GLY A 105 10.29 3.31 -4.74
C GLY A 105 9.66 4.63 -4.25
N THR A 106 8.55 4.55 -3.52
CA THR A 106 7.89 5.72 -2.92
C THR A 106 8.77 6.47 -1.92
N PHE A 107 9.76 5.82 -1.31
CA PHE A 107 10.70 6.45 -0.38
C PHE A 107 11.95 7.01 -1.08
N ASN A 108 12.11 6.79 -2.38
CA ASN A 108 13.24 7.30 -3.12
C ASN A 108 13.04 8.78 -3.48
N PRO A 109 14.04 9.62 -3.28
CA PRO A 109 13.98 11.00 -3.77
C PRO A 109 14.01 11.03 -5.30
N VAL A 110 13.43 12.06 -5.87
CA VAL A 110 13.60 12.36 -7.30
C VAL A 110 15.03 12.88 -7.49
N GLU A 111 15.87 12.10 -8.17
CA GLU A 111 17.33 12.39 -8.35
C GLU A 111 17.62 13.00 -9.73
N VAL A 112 16.61 13.30 -10.53
CA VAL A 112 16.77 13.84 -11.88
C VAL A 112 16.32 15.29 -11.94
N GLU A 113 17.09 16.15 -12.60
CA GLU A 113 16.72 17.55 -12.84
C GLU A 113 15.54 17.66 -13.83
N ASP A 114 15.53 16.80 -14.84
CA ASP A 114 14.46 16.71 -15.83
C ASP A 114 13.46 15.63 -15.44
N LEU A 115 12.30 16.06 -14.96
CA LEU A 115 11.23 15.16 -14.49
C LEU A 115 10.72 14.18 -15.56
N SER A 116 10.89 14.50 -16.85
CA SER A 116 10.53 13.60 -17.95
C SER A 116 11.38 12.32 -17.98
N LYS A 117 12.56 12.37 -17.38
CA LYS A 117 13.49 11.24 -17.27
C LYS A 117 13.30 10.41 -16.01
N HIS A 118 12.46 10.88 -15.10
CA HIS A 118 12.14 10.13 -13.88
C HIS A 118 11.27 8.92 -14.22
N LYS A 119 11.79 7.71 -13.96
CA LYS A 119 11.04 6.47 -14.08
C LYS A 119 10.45 6.11 -12.72
N MET A 120 9.13 6.10 -12.67
CA MET A 120 8.43 5.58 -11.50
C MET A 120 8.35 4.06 -11.57
N ASP A 121 8.53 3.39 -10.43
CA ASP A 121 8.29 1.96 -10.32
C ASP A 121 6.80 1.66 -10.56
N SER A 122 6.53 0.52 -11.20
CA SER A 122 5.17 0.01 -11.35
C SER A 122 4.69 -0.55 -10.02
N GLU A 123 3.41 -0.34 -9.73
CA GLU A 123 2.75 -0.82 -8.52
C GLU A 123 1.51 -1.60 -8.92
N GLU A 124 1.18 -2.63 -8.16
CA GLU A 124 -0.01 -3.43 -8.39
C GLU A 124 -1.24 -2.73 -7.82
N LEU A 125 -2.20 -2.43 -8.69
CA LEU A 125 -3.47 -1.80 -8.34
C LEU A 125 -4.62 -2.79 -8.53
N ILE A 126 -5.48 -2.91 -7.53
CA ILE A 126 -6.69 -3.72 -7.56
C ILE A 126 -7.88 -2.82 -7.22
N ILE A 127 -8.79 -2.64 -8.17
CA ILE A 127 -10.09 -2.02 -7.99
C ILE A 127 -11.14 -3.09 -8.20
N ASN A 128 -11.87 -3.44 -7.15
CA ASN A 128 -12.92 -4.44 -7.24
C ASN A 128 -14.17 -3.88 -7.92
N GLN A 129 -15.07 -4.76 -8.35
CA GLN A 129 -16.29 -4.39 -9.06
C GLN A 129 -17.17 -3.43 -8.22
N ASP A 130 -17.32 -3.67 -6.92
CA ASP A 130 -18.14 -2.83 -6.05
C ASP A 130 -17.62 -1.39 -6.00
N ALA A 131 -16.29 -1.22 -5.87
CA ALA A 131 -15.68 0.11 -5.88
C ALA A 131 -15.87 0.80 -7.24
N THR A 132 -15.69 0.06 -8.34
CA THR A 132 -15.92 0.56 -9.70
C THR A 132 -17.37 1.03 -9.88
N GLU A 133 -18.34 0.25 -9.44
CA GLU A 133 -19.76 0.60 -9.53
C GLU A 133 -20.12 1.86 -8.71
N ILE A 134 -19.62 1.95 -7.46
CA ILE A 134 -19.85 3.11 -6.59
C ILE A 134 -19.28 4.38 -7.23
N VAL A 135 -18.04 4.32 -7.73
CA VAL A 135 -17.37 5.46 -8.34
C VAL A 135 -18.09 5.88 -9.64
N ASN A 136 -18.34 4.93 -10.56
CA ASN A 136 -19.01 5.19 -11.82
C ASN A 136 -20.43 5.72 -11.64
N LYS A 137 -21.17 5.20 -10.66
CA LYS A 137 -22.50 5.72 -10.30
C LYS A 137 -22.41 7.16 -9.79
N SER A 138 -21.37 7.49 -9.02
CA SER A 138 -21.15 8.85 -8.52
C SER A 138 -20.82 9.81 -9.64
N ILE A 139 -19.98 9.41 -10.61
CA ILE A 139 -19.66 10.19 -11.81
C ILE A 139 -20.93 10.47 -12.60
N ARG A 140 -21.70 9.42 -12.96
CA ARG A 140 -22.96 9.57 -13.72
C ARG A 140 -23.97 10.49 -13.05
N LYS A 141 -24.05 10.45 -11.73
CA LYS A 141 -24.96 11.29 -10.92
C LYS A 141 -24.37 12.65 -10.57
N LYS A 142 -23.21 13.03 -11.11
CA LYS A 142 -22.49 14.27 -10.81
C LYS A 142 -22.31 14.52 -9.30
N LYS A 143 -22.06 13.44 -8.52
CA LYS A 143 -21.77 13.54 -7.10
C LYS A 143 -20.28 13.78 -6.88
N ARG A 144 -19.95 14.35 -5.71
CA ARG A 144 -18.55 14.57 -5.35
C ARG A 144 -17.89 13.24 -4.99
N ILE A 145 -16.68 13.05 -5.47
CA ILE A 145 -15.79 11.95 -5.13
C ILE A 145 -14.62 12.54 -4.37
N CYS A 146 -14.26 11.94 -3.23
CA CYS A 146 -13.12 12.34 -2.44
C CYS A 146 -12.12 11.18 -2.39
N ALA A 147 -10.96 11.36 -2.99
CA ALA A 147 -9.85 10.43 -2.92
C ALA A 147 -9.06 10.66 -1.62
N ILE A 148 -8.94 9.63 -0.79
CA ILE A 148 -8.21 9.71 0.47
C ILE A 148 -6.76 9.29 0.24
N GLY A 149 -5.91 10.30 0.06
CA GLY A 149 -4.48 10.15 -0.19
C GLY A 149 -4.12 10.13 -1.68
N THR A 150 -2.86 10.45 -1.94
CA THR A 150 -2.29 10.48 -3.30
C THR A 150 -2.29 9.10 -3.94
N THR A 151 -2.18 8.03 -3.16
CA THR A 151 -2.28 6.64 -3.58
C THR A 151 -3.61 6.36 -4.28
N VAL A 152 -4.73 6.77 -3.64
CA VAL A 152 -6.07 6.61 -4.23
C VAL A 152 -6.24 7.48 -5.48
N MET A 153 -5.78 8.73 -5.42
CA MET A 153 -5.83 9.62 -6.58
C MET A 153 -5.09 9.00 -7.77
N ARG A 154 -3.86 8.52 -7.57
CA ARG A 154 -3.07 7.86 -8.61
C ARG A 154 -3.80 6.63 -9.17
N GLY A 155 -4.36 5.80 -8.29
CA GLY A 155 -5.11 4.60 -8.70
C GLY A 155 -6.31 4.95 -9.58
N LEU A 156 -7.11 5.93 -9.17
CA LEU A 156 -8.27 6.36 -9.95
C LEU A 156 -7.86 6.94 -11.30
N GLU A 157 -6.93 7.90 -11.33
CA GLU A 157 -6.47 8.56 -12.56
C GLU A 157 -5.85 7.57 -13.57
N SER A 158 -5.12 6.56 -13.09
CA SER A 158 -4.52 5.54 -13.97
C SER A 158 -5.53 4.54 -14.53
N SER A 159 -6.73 4.46 -13.96
CA SER A 159 -7.78 3.51 -14.34
C SER A 159 -8.93 4.15 -15.12
N VAL A 160 -8.87 5.44 -15.38
CA VAL A 160 -9.91 6.15 -16.12
C VAL A 160 -9.85 5.82 -17.61
N SER A 161 -10.99 5.41 -18.18
CA SER A 161 -11.16 5.21 -19.61
C SER A 161 -11.33 6.53 -20.35
N SER A 162 -11.28 6.48 -21.69
CA SER A 162 -11.60 7.63 -22.56
C SER A 162 -13.02 8.20 -22.37
N MET A 163 -13.91 7.42 -21.75
CA MET A 163 -15.28 7.84 -21.43
C MET A 163 -15.42 8.41 -20.00
N ASN A 164 -14.30 8.71 -19.32
CA ASN A 164 -14.27 9.19 -17.95
C ASN A 164 -14.97 8.25 -16.95
N THR A 165 -14.86 6.95 -17.15
CA THR A 165 -15.33 5.92 -16.22
C THR A 165 -14.17 5.01 -15.83
N LEU A 166 -14.26 4.40 -14.66
CA LEU A 166 -13.32 3.33 -14.27
C LEU A 166 -13.66 2.05 -15.04
N ASN A 167 -12.63 1.37 -15.50
CA ASN A 167 -12.70 0.04 -16.14
C ASN A 167 -12.31 -1.04 -15.16
#